data_963469b5b6afd53b54958356d805fa9b
#
_entry.id   963469b5b6afd53b54958356d805fa9b
#
_cell.length_a   1.000
_cell.length_b   1.000
_cell.length_c   1.000
_cell.angle_alpha   90.00
_cell.angle_beta   90.00
_cell.angle_gamma   90.00
#
_symmetry.space_group_name_H-M   'P 1'
#
loop_
_entity.id
_entity.type
_entity.pdbx_description
1 polymer ?
#
loop_
_entity_poly.entity_id
_entity_poly.type
_entity_poly.pdbx_seq_one_letter_code
_entity_poly.pdbx_strand_id
1 'polypeptide(L)'
;MKVLLHQIALALTIASAAFLFAVGGLLVFNQMRGKVGGLVTSKERMNLIEQLHKRPKDEALKQQIRQLDLQLRQHTFSQLRLSANGARAMLGALVVLLASAHFVRVMHRAAPNPVAWGARKPEENRVAFYAVAAVFGLAAAAALLLAVRPVQLPKRAPVVAEVSETPMSLDDWQQNWPAFRGQWGGGTTKTSVKLNLLWKVAVPLPGMSSPVVWGNKVFMSGADEKEERVFCFDAGNGQLLWSQPVKLSAASQLPEQLNEDTGLAAPTPVTDGRRVYAIFANGDVAAFDFTGKQVWARNLGALENAYGYSSSLALWQDRLLIQLDLGEERDAKSKVLALDTRTGRDVWQTPRPTGGSWASPVIVMVGGKPQLITCGDPWLLAYDPVSGAELWRVNGLGSDLAPSPILAGELVVALKVNSDVLAVRPTGTGDVTETHVAWKTTDGAPDVPSPVYDGKRLFLLGGGGLLQMCDPATGKEKWAQDLAEDFYSSLALAGNTLIAISRKGQIFAIEAGDAYKLIAKHLLGEACNTSPVFHGNRMYIRGKDNLFCFGE
;
A
#
# COMPACT_ATOMS: atom_id res chain seq x y z
N MET A 1 -30.99 -17.94 -50.61
CA MET A 1 -30.38 -17.91 -49.25
C MET A 1 -28.87 -17.55 -49.26
N LYS A 2 -27.97 -18.28 -49.95
CA LYS A 2 -26.52 -17.98 -49.98
C LYS A 2 -26.15 -16.58 -50.49
N VAL A 3 -26.81 -16.09 -51.57
CA VAL A 3 -26.58 -14.74 -52.12
C VAL A 3 -27.00 -13.64 -51.14
N LEU A 4 -28.15 -13.81 -50.47
CA LEU A 4 -28.62 -12.87 -49.44
C LEU A 4 -27.65 -12.80 -48.26
N LEU A 5 -27.18 -13.95 -47.79
CA LEU A 5 -26.18 -14.01 -46.69
C LEU A 5 -24.86 -13.34 -47.08
N HIS A 6 -24.41 -13.48 -48.34
CA HIS A 6 -23.21 -12.81 -48.84
C HIS A 6 -23.38 -11.28 -48.88
N GLN A 7 -24.53 -10.79 -49.36
CA GLN A 7 -24.84 -9.34 -49.39
C GLN A 7 -24.92 -8.75 -47.98
N ILE A 8 -25.53 -9.46 -47.03
CA ILE A 8 -25.58 -9.05 -45.62
C ILE A 8 -24.18 -8.98 -45.03
N ALA A 9 -23.33 -10.00 -45.24
CA ALA A 9 -21.97 -10.01 -44.73
C ALA A 9 -21.11 -8.89 -45.32
N LEU A 10 -21.26 -8.59 -46.63
CA LEU A 10 -20.57 -7.48 -47.28
C LEU A 10 -21.02 -6.13 -46.72
N ALA A 11 -22.32 -5.92 -46.52
CA ALA A 11 -22.87 -4.71 -45.92
C ALA A 11 -22.36 -4.52 -44.46
N LEU A 12 -22.31 -5.59 -43.67
CA LEU A 12 -21.77 -5.57 -42.31
C LEU A 12 -20.27 -5.23 -42.30
N THR A 13 -19.50 -5.75 -43.24
CA THR A 13 -18.07 -5.45 -43.38
C THR A 13 -17.83 -3.95 -43.65
N ILE A 14 -18.57 -3.39 -44.64
CA ILE A 14 -18.45 -1.97 -45.01
C ILE A 14 -18.90 -1.07 -43.85
N ALA A 15 -20.01 -1.39 -43.21
CA ALA A 15 -20.56 -0.61 -42.13
C ALA A 15 -19.68 -0.65 -40.88
N SER A 16 -19.11 -1.81 -40.53
CA SER A 16 -18.17 -1.92 -39.41
C SER A 16 -16.87 -1.14 -39.68
N ALA A 17 -16.37 -1.14 -40.92
CA ALA A 17 -15.22 -0.33 -41.31
C ALA A 17 -15.51 1.18 -41.21
N ALA A 18 -16.65 1.64 -41.69
CA ALA A 18 -17.08 3.03 -41.60
C ALA A 18 -17.25 3.48 -40.13
N PHE A 19 -17.82 2.61 -39.27
CA PHE A 19 -17.99 2.86 -37.86
C PHE A 19 -16.64 3.00 -37.16
N LEU A 20 -15.67 2.11 -37.41
CA LEU A 20 -14.32 2.18 -36.86
C LEU A 20 -13.61 3.48 -37.22
N PHE A 21 -13.77 3.91 -38.50
CA PHE A 21 -13.19 5.18 -38.95
C PHE A 21 -13.82 6.38 -38.27
N ALA A 22 -15.13 6.41 -38.17
CA ALA A 22 -15.89 7.51 -37.54
C ALA A 22 -15.58 7.62 -36.01
N VAL A 23 -15.64 6.50 -35.29
CA VAL A 23 -15.36 6.48 -33.85
C VAL A 23 -13.88 6.77 -33.57
N GLY A 24 -12.97 6.22 -34.38
CA GLY A 24 -11.53 6.52 -34.27
C GLY A 24 -11.24 8.00 -34.50
N GLY A 25 -11.82 8.61 -35.52
CA GLY A 25 -11.72 10.04 -35.77
C GLY A 25 -12.26 10.90 -34.63
N LEU A 26 -13.43 10.52 -34.09
CA LEU A 26 -14.03 11.22 -32.94
C LEU A 26 -13.16 11.13 -31.69
N LEU A 27 -12.57 9.97 -31.42
CA LEU A 27 -11.65 9.81 -30.28
C LEU A 27 -10.39 10.66 -30.41
N VAL A 28 -9.78 10.69 -31.60
CA VAL A 28 -8.61 11.54 -31.87
C VAL A 28 -8.98 13.01 -31.73
N PHE A 29 -10.10 13.44 -32.31
CA PHE A 29 -10.59 14.82 -32.20
C PHE A 29 -10.86 15.22 -30.74
N ASN A 30 -11.49 14.34 -29.95
CA ASN A 30 -11.76 14.56 -28.53
C ASN A 30 -10.46 14.66 -27.72
N GLN A 31 -9.46 13.85 -28.04
CA GLN A 31 -8.14 13.89 -27.38
C GLN A 31 -7.38 15.19 -27.70
N MET A 32 -7.44 15.65 -28.95
CA MET A 32 -6.83 16.92 -29.34
C MET A 32 -7.51 18.12 -28.66
N ARG A 33 -8.83 18.14 -28.62
CA ARG A 33 -9.63 19.19 -27.95
C ARG A 33 -9.39 19.23 -26.45
N GLY A 34 -9.20 18.07 -25.81
CA GLY A 34 -8.92 17.94 -24.38
C GLY A 34 -7.55 18.51 -24.00
N LYS A 35 -6.54 18.31 -24.81
CA LYS A 35 -5.20 18.89 -24.59
C LYS A 35 -5.22 20.42 -24.61
N VAL A 36 -5.98 21.02 -25.53
CA VAL A 36 -6.07 22.49 -25.64
C VAL A 36 -6.86 23.09 -24.47
N GLY A 37 -8.01 22.52 -24.11
CA GLY A 37 -8.81 23.00 -22.98
C GLY A 37 -8.10 22.86 -21.64
N GLY A 38 -7.41 21.75 -21.41
CA GLY A 38 -6.62 21.52 -20.17
C GLY A 38 -5.44 22.49 -19.99
N LEU A 39 -4.79 22.91 -21.08
CA LEU A 39 -3.68 23.86 -21.05
C LEU A 39 -4.13 25.29 -20.68
N VAL A 40 -5.29 25.74 -21.20
CA VAL A 40 -5.83 27.06 -20.90
C VAL A 40 -6.23 27.15 -19.42
N THR A 41 -6.98 26.17 -18.92
CA THR A 41 -7.46 26.14 -17.54
C THR A 41 -6.31 25.92 -16.52
N SER A 42 -5.24 25.22 -16.93
CA SER A 42 -4.03 25.08 -16.12
C SER A 42 -3.27 26.39 -15.95
N LYS A 43 -3.19 27.21 -17.00
CA LYS A 43 -2.57 28.55 -16.93
C LYS A 43 -3.36 29.49 -16.02
N GLU A 44 -4.68 29.47 -16.12
CA GLU A 44 -5.57 30.28 -15.28
C GLU A 44 -5.44 29.88 -13.81
N ARG A 45 -5.39 28.59 -13.51
CA ARG A 45 -5.13 28.07 -12.17
C ARG A 45 -3.78 28.52 -11.61
N MET A 46 -2.71 28.50 -12.41
CA MET A 46 -1.39 28.97 -12.00
C MET A 46 -1.40 30.46 -11.65
N ASN A 47 -2.10 31.29 -12.43
CA ASN A 47 -2.24 32.72 -12.15
C ASN A 47 -2.99 32.99 -10.83
N LEU A 48 -4.05 32.21 -10.54
CA LEU A 48 -4.81 32.33 -9.29
C LEU A 48 -3.97 31.86 -8.08
N ILE A 49 -3.15 30.85 -8.23
CA ILE A 49 -2.22 30.37 -7.18
C ILE A 49 -1.16 31.45 -6.90
N GLU A 50 -0.62 32.10 -7.92
CA GLU A 50 0.34 33.20 -7.74
C GLU A 50 -0.30 34.41 -7.02
N GLN A 51 -1.55 34.73 -7.33
CA GLN A 51 -2.30 35.76 -6.62
C GLN A 51 -2.55 35.36 -5.16
N LEU A 52 -2.84 34.07 -4.87
CA LEU A 52 -3.02 33.57 -3.53
C LEU A 52 -1.72 33.65 -2.71
N HIS A 53 -0.56 33.44 -3.31
CA HIS A 53 0.73 33.65 -2.65
C HIS A 53 0.92 35.11 -2.18
N LYS A 54 0.38 36.07 -2.94
CA LYS A 54 0.42 37.50 -2.59
C LYS A 54 -0.66 37.88 -1.55
N ARG A 55 -1.75 37.07 -1.42
CA ARG A 55 -2.88 37.29 -0.51
C ARG A 55 -3.34 35.97 0.17
N PRO A 56 -2.54 35.39 1.08
CA PRO A 56 -2.77 34.03 1.57
C PRO A 56 -4.04 33.82 2.41
N LYS A 57 -4.67 34.91 2.89
CA LYS A 57 -5.93 34.89 3.67
C LYS A 57 -7.20 35.15 2.84
N ASP A 58 -7.09 35.31 1.52
CA ASP A 58 -8.22 35.61 0.63
C ASP A 58 -9.06 34.36 0.36
N GLU A 59 -10.15 34.21 1.09
CA GLU A 59 -11.06 33.04 0.98
C GLU A 59 -11.81 33.00 -0.36
N ALA A 60 -12.10 34.15 -0.97
CA ALA A 60 -12.74 34.19 -2.29
C ALA A 60 -11.82 33.59 -3.36
N LEU A 61 -10.53 33.91 -3.30
CA LEU A 61 -9.52 33.37 -4.21
C LEU A 61 -9.30 31.86 -4.03
N LYS A 62 -9.34 31.39 -2.78
CA LYS A 62 -9.31 29.94 -2.48
C LYS A 62 -10.52 29.21 -3.04
N GLN A 63 -11.71 29.80 -2.95
CA GLN A 63 -12.94 29.23 -3.52
C GLN A 63 -12.87 29.17 -5.05
N GLN A 64 -12.35 30.19 -5.72
CA GLN A 64 -12.17 30.19 -7.17
C GLN A 64 -11.21 29.09 -7.62
N ILE A 65 -10.09 28.90 -6.93
CA ILE A 65 -9.13 27.83 -7.22
C ILE A 65 -9.79 26.46 -7.04
N ARG A 66 -10.57 26.26 -5.99
CA ARG A 66 -11.32 25.00 -5.74
C ARG A 66 -12.35 24.72 -6.84
N GLN A 67 -13.09 25.72 -7.28
CA GLN A 67 -14.07 25.56 -8.37
C GLN A 67 -13.39 25.21 -9.68
N LEU A 68 -12.28 25.86 -10.00
CA LEU A 68 -11.52 25.59 -11.21
C LEU A 68 -10.89 24.19 -11.18
N ASP A 69 -10.37 23.75 -10.04
CA ASP A 69 -9.82 22.40 -9.85
C ASP A 69 -10.91 21.31 -10.01
N LEU A 70 -12.12 21.61 -9.50
CA LEU A 70 -13.27 20.72 -9.68
C LEU A 70 -13.70 20.59 -11.15
N GLN A 71 -13.73 21.71 -11.88
CA GLN A 71 -14.04 21.71 -13.31
C GLN A 71 -12.99 20.95 -14.12
N LEU A 72 -11.71 21.13 -13.82
CA LEU A 72 -10.60 20.39 -14.44
C LEU A 72 -10.74 18.89 -14.24
N ARG A 73 -11.02 18.44 -13.03
CA ARG A 73 -11.24 17.03 -12.71
C ARG A 73 -12.44 16.46 -13.44
N GLN A 74 -13.58 17.15 -13.42
CA GLN A 74 -14.79 16.72 -14.13
C GLN A 74 -14.56 16.56 -15.64
N HIS A 75 -13.84 17.53 -16.23
CA HIS A 75 -13.49 17.48 -17.65
C HIS A 75 -12.55 16.31 -17.97
N THR A 76 -11.53 16.08 -17.15
CA THR A 76 -10.58 14.96 -17.33
C THR A 76 -11.28 13.60 -17.19
N PHE A 77 -12.14 13.42 -16.17
CA PHE A 77 -12.88 12.18 -15.99
C PHE A 77 -13.90 11.90 -17.10
N SER A 78 -14.56 12.93 -17.63
CA SER A 78 -15.48 12.78 -18.77
C SER A 78 -14.74 12.33 -20.03
N GLN A 79 -13.56 12.87 -20.27
CA GLN A 79 -12.72 12.48 -21.40
C GLN A 79 -12.19 11.04 -21.29
N LEU A 80 -11.73 10.63 -20.13
CA LEU A 80 -11.27 9.25 -19.88
C LEU A 80 -12.41 8.24 -20.10
N ARG A 81 -13.62 8.54 -19.66
CA ARG A 81 -14.80 7.68 -19.88
C ARG A 81 -15.18 7.58 -21.37
N LEU A 82 -15.20 8.70 -22.09
CA LEU A 82 -15.45 8.70 -23.53
C LEU A 82 -14.41 7.89 -24.29
N SER A 83 -13.14 8.02 -23.92
CA SER A 83 -12.05 7.26 -24.53
C SER A 83 -12.17 5.75 -24.24
N ALA A 84 -12.46 5.34 -23.00
CA ALA A 84 -12.63 3.94 -22.64
C ALA A 84 -13.84 3.29 -23.31
N ASN A 85 -14.98 3.97 -23.34
CA ASN A 85 -16.19 3.46 -24.01
C ASN A 85 -16.02 3.41 -25.54
N GLY A 86 -15.34 4.39 -26.12
CA GLY A 86 -15.01 4.40 -27.53
C GLY A 86 -14.08 3.24 -27.91
N ALA A 87 -13.07 2.96 -27.11
CA ALA A 87 -12.16 1.83 -27.31
C ALA A 87 -12.90 0.47 -27.27
N ARG A 88 -13.84 0.29 -26.33
CA ARG A 88 -14.66 -0.93 -26.24
C ARG A 88 -15.57 -1.09 -27.46
N ALA A 89 -16.20 0.00 -27.91
CA ALA A 89 -17.03 0.01 -29.10
C ALA A 89 -16.22 -0.32 -30.37
N MET A 90 -15.01 0.21 -30.51
CA MET A 90 -14.10 -0.13 -31.61
C MET A 90 -13.68 -1.59 -31.58
N LEU A 91 -13.39 -2.16 -30.40
CA LEU A 91 -13.04 -3.58 -30.29
C LEU A 91 -14.21 -4.47 -30.76
N GLY A 92 -15.42 -4.16 -30.31
CA GLY A 92 -16.63 -4.88 -30.77
C GLY A 92 -16.83 -4.79 -32.29
N ALA A 93 -16.71 -3.60 -32.88
CA ALA A 93 -16.83 -3.39 -34.32
C ALA A 93 -15.72 -4.10 -35.12
N LEU A 94 -14.48 -4.18 -34.57
CA LEU A 94 -13.37 -4.92 -35.18
C LEU A 94 -13.66 -6.43 -35.25
N VAL A 95 -14.23 -7.00 -34.18
CA VAL A 95 -14.63 -8.42 -34.17
C VAL A 95 -15.70 -8.69 -35.23
N VAL A 96 -16.71 -7.83 -35.33
CA VAL A 96 -17.75 -7.95 -36.37
C VAL A 96 -17.16 -7.80 -37.77
N LEU A 97 -16.24 -6.86 -37.98
CA LEU A 97 -15.51 -6.65 -39.23
C LEU A 97 -14.76 -7.91 -39.67
N LEU A 98 -13.97 -8.49 -38.78
CA LEU A 98 -13.16 -9.67 -39.06
C LEU A 98 -14.01 -10.91 -39.34
N ALA A 99 -15.06 -11.11 -38.54
CA ALA A 99 -16.00 -12.22 -38.72
C ALA A 99 -16.77 -12.12 -40.07
N SER A 100 -17.31 -10.94 -40.39
CA SER A 100 -18.04 -10.70 -41.63
C SER A 100 -17.13 -10.76 -42.85
N ALA A 101 -15.93 -10.21 -42.79
CA ALA A 101 -14.93 -10.30 -43.87
C ALA A 101 -14.46 -11.77 -44.10
N HIS A 102 -14.27 -12.54 -43.02
CA HIS A 102 -13.96 -13.95 -43.12
C HIS A 102 -15.10 -14.73 -43.80
N PHE A 103 -16.34 -14.46 -43.40
CA PHE A 103 -17.52 -15.09 -44.00
C PHE A 103 -17.66 -14.74 -45.47
N VAL A 104 -17.47 -13.48 -45.88
CA VAL A 104 -17.43 -13.05 -47.28
C VAL A 104 -16.37 -13.83 -48.07
N ARG A 105 -15.16 -13.98 -47.52
CA ARG A 105 -14.06 -14.70 -48.14
C ARG A 105 -14.35 -16.20 -48.33
N VAL A 106 -14.97 -16.84 -47.35
CA VAL A 106 -15.39 -18.26 -47.43
C VAL A 106 -16.47 -18.45 -48.46
N MET A 107 -17.46 -17.56 -48.51
CA MET A 107 -18.56 -17.62 -49.50
C MET A 107 -18.09 -17.35 -50.93
N HIS A 108 -17.08 -16.48 -51.11
CA HIS A 108 -16.47 -16.26 -52.44
C HIS A 108 -15.75 -17.50 -52.99
N ARG A 109 -15.11 -18.29 -52.09
CA ARG A 109 -14.47 -19.57 -52.50
C ARG A 109 -15.46 -20.68 -52.84
N ALA A 110 -16.71 -20.56 -52.38
CA ALA A 110 -17.79 -21.52 -52.61
C ALA A 110 -18.81 -21.06 -53.67
N ALA A 111 -18.55 -19.97 -54.41
CA ALA A 111 -19.48 -19.44 -55.40
C ALA A 111 -19.49 -20.31 -56.68
N PRO A 112 -20.64 -20.79 -57.14
CA PRO A 112 -20.76 -21.48 -58.44
C PRO A 112 -20.59 -20.48 -59.57
N ASN A 113 -20.18 -21.05 -60.75
CA ASN A 113 -19.87 -20.37 -62.01
C ASN A 113 -20.81 -19.19 -62.33
N PRO A 114 -20.34 -18.04 -62.79
CA PRO A 114 -21.13 -16.81 -63.03
C PRO A 114 -22.24 -16.93 -64.14
N VAL A 115 -22.25 -17.99 -64.89
CA VAL A 115 -23.25 -18.23 -65.99
C VAL A 115 -24.66 -18.54 -65.44
N ALA A 116 -24.85 -18.76 -64.13
CA ALA A 116 -26.14 -19.10 -63.53
C ALA A 116 -26.92 -17.91 -62.94
N TRP A 117 -26.47 -16.66 -63.11
CA TRP A 117 -27.11 -15.46 -62.55
C TRP A 117 -28.14 -14.85 -63.51
N GLY A 118 -29.15 -15.63 -63.83
CA GLY A 118 -30.34 -15.10 -64.53
C GLY A 118 -31.12 -14.14 -63.66
N ALA A 119 -31.43 -12.99 -64.24
CA ALA A 119 -32.20 -11.85 -63.80
C ALA A 119 -33.09 -12.06 -62.55
N ARG A 120 -32.67 -11.57 -61.41
CA ARG A 120 -33.48 -11.38 -60.21
C ARG A 120 -34.10 -9.98 -60.21
N LYS A 121 -35.40 -9.92 -59.83
CA LYS A 121 -36.20 -8.69 -59.80
C LYS A 121 -35.57 -7.67 -58.84
N PRO A 122 -35.54 -6.36 -59.14
CA PRO A 122 -34.94 -5.30 -58.33
C PRO A 122 -35.53 -5.10 -56.91
N GLU A 123 -36.75 -5.62 -56.68
CA GLU A 123 -37.46 -5.43 -55.40
C GLU A 123 -36.85 -6.20 -54.22
N GLU A 124 -36.25 -7.39 -54.40
CA GLU A 124 -35.66 -8.17 -53.29
C GLU A 124 -34.42 -7.51 -52.74
N ASN A 125 -33.69 -6.71 -53.50
CA ASN A 125 -32.50 -5.99 -53.03
C ASN A 125 -32.87 -4.78 -52.17
N ARG A 126 -34.02 -4.15 -52.38
CA ARG A 126 -34.49 -3.01 -51.59
C ARG A 126 -34.87 -3.42 -50.17
N VAL A 127 -35.55 -4.55 -49.99
CA VAL A 127 -35.96 -5.05 -48.67
C VAL A 127 -34.73 -5.38 -47.81
N ALA A 128 -33.70 -6.02 -48.38
CA ALA A 128 -32.46 -6.32 -47.67
C ALA A 128 -31.68 -5.05 -47.29
N PHE A 129 -31.65 -4.05 -48.18
CA PHE A 129 -31.04 -2.75 -47.92
C PHE A 129 -31.76 -1.98 -46.81
N TYR A 130 -33.09 -1.93 -46.81
CA TYR A 130 -33.87 -1.25 -45.77
C TYR A 130 -33.79 -1.98 -44.42
N ALA A 131 -33.72 -3.31 -44.40
CA ALA A 131 -33.55 -4.08 -43.17
C ALA A 131 -32.17 -3.81 -42.51
N VAL A 132 -31.10 -3.76 -43.29
CA VAL A 132 -29.75 -3.42 -42.82
C VAL A 132 -29.70 -1.97 -42.37
N ALA A 133 -30.28 -1.04 -43.13
CA ALA A 133 -30.34 0.38 -42.75
C ALA A 133 -31.15 0.61 -41.48
N ALA A 134 -32.24 -0.14 -41.24
CA ALA A 134 -33.05 -0.07 -40.03
C ALA A 134 -32.26 -0.58 -38.79
N VAL A 135 -31.54 -1.69 -38.93
CA VAL A 135 -30.69 -2.21 -37.83
C VAL A 135 -29.58 -1.21 -37.46
N PHE A 136 -28.98 -0.57 -38.47
CA PHE A 136 -27.96 0.46 -38.23
C PHE A 136 -28.54 1.75 -37.65
N GLY A 137 -29.71 2.17 -38.11
CA GLY A 137 -30.45 3.29 -37.54
C GLY A 137 -30.79 3.06 -36.07
N LEU A 138 -31.23 1.86 -35.71
CA LEU A 138 -31.49 1.46 -34.31
C LEU A 138 -30.21 1.39 -33.46
N ALA A 139 -29.13 0.85 -34.00
CA ALA A 139 -27.87 0.78 -33.31
C ALA A 139 -27.24 2.17 -33.11
N ALA A 140 -27.33 3.05 -34.09
CA ALA A 140 -26.89 4.45 -33.99
C ALA A 140 -27.77 5.24 -32.99
N ALA A 141 -29.08 5.06 -33.01
CA ALA A 141 -29.99 5.66 -32.05
C ALA A 141 -29.76 5.16 -30.62
N ALA A 142 -29.50 3.86 -30.43
CA ALA A 142 -29.12 3.28 -29.13
C ALA A 142 -27.77 3.83 -28.63
N ALA A 143 -26.78 3.96 -29.50
CA ALA A 143 -25.50 4.57 -29.19
C ALA A 143 -25.64 6.07 -28.82
N LEU A 144 -26.49 6.80 -29.52
CA LEU A 144 -26.82 8.20 -29.24
C LEU A 144 -27.58 8.35 -27.91
N LEU A 145 -28.53 7.48 -27.61
CA LEU A 145 -29.27 7.43 -26.35
C LEU A 145 -28.37 7.08 -25.16
N LEU A 146 -27.38 6.21 -25.36
CA LEU A 146 -26.36 5.89 -24.33
C LEU A 146 -25.36 7.05 -24.12
N ALA A 147 -25.06 7.81 -25.18
CA ALA A 147 -24.20 8.99 -25.12
C ALA A 147 -24.88 10.22 -24.50
N VAL A 148 -26.23 10.33 -24.66
CA VAL A 148 -27.04 11.48 -24.20
C VAL A 148 -27.69 11.22 -22.83
N ARG A 149 -27.62 10.01 -22.27
CA ARG A 149 -28.12 9.79 -20.92
C ARG A 149 -27.36 10.76 -19.96
N PRO A 150 -28.08 11.73 -19.35
CA PRO A 150 -27.48 12.53 -18.31
C PRO A 150 -26.96 11.55 -17.25
N VAL A 151 -25.67 11.65 -16.96
CA VAL A 151 -25.08 10.93 -15.84
C VAL A 151 -25.89 11.36 -14.61
N GLN A 152 -26.79 10.51 -14.14
CA GLN A 152 -27.30 10.66 -12.80
C GLN A 152 -26.07 10.49 -11.90
N LEU A 153 -25.49 11.62 -11.53
CA LEU A 153 -24.57 11.64 -10.41
C LEU A 153 -25.30 10.94 -9.28
N PRO A 154 -24.68 9.95 -8.62
CA PRO A 154 -25.28 9.37 -7.43
C PRO A 154 -25.72 10.56 -6.57
N LYS A 155 -27.00 10.58 -6.19
CA LYS A 155 -27.53 11.60 -5.28
C LYS A 155 -26.50 11.75 -4.19
N ARG A 156 -25.92 12.94 -4.07
CA ARG A 156 -24.96 13.28 -3.02
C ARG A 156 -25.54 12.70 -1.75
N ALA A 157 -24.91 11.70 -1.17
CA ALA A 157 -25.15 11.38 0.23
C ALA A 157 -25.08 12.73 0.96
N PRO A 158 -25.98 13.01 1.88
CA PRO A 158 -25.97 14.28 2.59
C PRO A 158 -24.51 14.52 2.98
N VAL A 159 -24.01 15.71 2.65
CA VAL A 159 -22.71 16.16 3.14
C VAL A 159 -22.90 16.17 4.65
N VAL A 160 -22.54 15.06 5.28
CA VAL A 160 -22.26 15.08 6.71
C VAL A 160 -21.21 16.17 6.82
N ALA A 161 -21.56 17.26 7.49
CA ALA A 161 -20.64 18.35 7.72
C ALA A 161 -19.30 17.71 8.06
N GLU A 162 -18.25 17.99 7.28
CA GLU A 162 -16.90 17.55 7.62
C GLU A 162 -16.65 18.08 9.03
N VAL A 163 -16.84 17.21 10.00
CA VAL A 163 -16.28 17.45 11.32
C VAL A 163 -14.79 17.49 11.03
N SER A 164 -14.23 18.68 11.05
CA SER A 164 -12.80 18.89 10.95
C SER A 164 -12.18 18.12 12.10
N GLU A 165 -11.79 16.86 11.83
CA GLU A 165 -11.08 16.06 12.81
C GLU A 165 -9.78 16.82 13.06
N THR A 166 -9.58 17.29 14.28
CA THR A 166 -8.31 17.91 14.68
C THR A 166 -7.20 16.91 14.37
N PRO A 167 -6.16 17.27 13.63
CA PRO A 167 -5.05 16.36 13.40
C PRO A 167 -4.54 15.82 14.74
N MET A 168 -4.16 14.56 14.77
CA MET A 168 -3.52 13.93 15.93
C MET A 168 -2.29 14.75 16.33
N SER A 169 -2.15 15.06 17.63
CA SER A 169 -0.99 15.79 18.11
C SER A 169 0.25 14.87 18.08
N LEU A 170 1.41 15.44 17.82
CA LEU A 170 2.67 14.68 17.91
C LEU A 170 2.93 14.20 19.34
N ASP A 171 2.47 14.94 20.34
CA ASP A 171 2.62 14.58 21.75
C ASP A 171 1.79 13.32 22.09
N ASP A 172 0.53 13.25 21.64
CA ASP A 172 -0.29 12.05 21.82
C ASP A 172 0.34 10.84 21.11
N TRP A 173 0.89 11.06 19.89
CA TRP A 173 1.59 10.03 19.15
C TRP A 173 2.81 9.52 19.93
N GLN A 174 3.57 10.41 20.58
CA GLN A 174 4.76 10.09 21.33
C GLN A 174 4.49 9.39 22.67
N GLN A 175 3.33 9.58 23.27
CA GLN A 175 2.95 8.95 24.54
C GLN A 175 2.43 7.51 24.36
N ASN A 176 2.16 7.08 23.13
CA ASN A 176 1.59 5.78 22.82
C ASN A 176 2.55 4.91 21.99
N TRP A 177 2.14 3.68 21.69
CA TRP A 177 2.87 2.77 20.80
C TRP A 177 2.02 2.43 19.58
N PRO A 178 1.88 3.38 18.63
CA PRO A 178 0.82 3.36 17.62
C PRO A 178 1.09 2.51 16.41
N ALA A 179 2.33 2.04 16.18
CA ALA A 179 2.79 1.36 14.98
C ALA A 179 3.84 0.30 15.31
N PHE A 180 4.28 -0.45 14.31
CA PHE A 180 5.38 -1.39 14.44
C PHE A 180 6.62 -0.69 15.00
N ARG A 181 7.13 -1.20 16.13
CA ARG A 181 8.28 -0.66 16.85
C ARG A 181 8.10 0.80 17.32
N GLY A 182 6.85 1.19 17.62
CA GLY A 182 6.53 2.51 18.16
C GLY A 182 6.40 3.60 17.10
N GLN A 183 6.35 4.84 17.57
CA GLN A 183 6.00 5.99 16.73
C GLN A 183 6.94 6.25 15.55
N TRP A 184 8.24 5.99 15.73
CA TRP A 184 9.28 6.25 14.72
C TRP A 184 10.01 4.98 14.27
N GLY A 185 9.44 3.81 14.54
CA GLY A 185 10.05 2.53 14.16
C GLY A 185 11.35 2.19 14.89
N GLY A 186 11.73 2.98 15.89
CA GLY A 186 13.00 2.81 16.62
C GLY A 186 12.99 1.71 17.68
N GLY A 187 11.83 1.22 18.09
CA GLY A 187 11.70 0.18 19.12
C GLY A 187 12.08 0.66 20.53
N THR A 188 11.95 1.94 20.84
CA THR A 188 12.48 2.51 22.09
C THR A 188 11.42 3.22 22.93
N THR A 189 11.53 3.07 24.27
CA THR A 189 10.80 3.90 25.25
C THR A 189 11.77 4.40 26.33
N LYS A 190 11.48 5.56 26.89
CA LYS A 190 12.26 6.13 28.00
C LYS A 190 11.96 5.47 29.33
N THR A 191 10.82 4.79 29.44
CA THR A 191 10.36 4.17 30.69
C THR A 191 10.93 2.77 30.83
N SER A 192 11.52 2.46 31.97
CA SER A 192 11.94 1.11 32.32
C SER A 192 10.72 0.23 32.65
N VAL A 193 10.82 -1.06 32.31
CA VAL A 193 9.75 -2.04 32.56
C VAL A 193 10.30 -3.20 33.39
N LYS A 194 9.52 -3.63 34.39
CA LYS A 194 9.80 -4.86 35.17
C LYS A 194 9.22 -6.09 34.46
N LEU A 195 9.94 -7.21 34.55
CA LEU A 195 9.51 -8.49 33.97
C LEU A 195 8.58 -9.27 34.92
N ASN A 196 7.66 -8.59 35.63
CA ASN A 196 6.63 -9.25 36.42
C ASN A 196 5.39 -9.45 35.53
N LEU A 197 4.93 -10.68 35.38
CA LEU A 197 3.71 -10.99 34.64
C LEU A 197 2.50 -10.44 35.41
N LEU A 198 1.77 -9.48 34.80
CA LEU A 198 0.56 -8.91 35.37
C LEU A 198 -0.67 -9.70 34.95
N TRP A 199 -0.76 -10.06 33.68
CA TRP A 199 -1.84 -10.87 33.13
C TRP A 199 -1.42 -11.55 31.82
N LYS A 200 -2.14 -12.63 31.49
CA LYS A 200 -2.04 -13.43 30.26
C LYS A 200 -3.45 -13.76 29.80
N VAL A 201 -3.75 -13.55 28.52
CA VAL A 201 -5.09 -13.84 27.93
C VAL A 201 -4.93 -14.47 26.55
N ALA A 202 -5.86 -15.35 26.19
CA ALA A 202 -5.86 -16.02 24.90
C ALA A 202 -6.18 -15.03 23.76
N VAL A 203 -5.50 -15.19 22.62
CA VAL A 203 -5.80 -14.47 21.37
C VAL A 203 -6.67 -15.38 20.49
N PRO A 204 -7.82 -14.88 19.99
CA PRO A 204 -8.81 -15.72 19.32
C PRO A 204 -8.39 -16.38 18.01
N LEU A 205 -7.49 -15.74 17.24
CA LEU A 205 -7.00 -16.26 15.95
C LEU A 205 -5.47 -16.14 15.86
N PRO A 206 -4.83 -17.03 15.08
CA PRO A 206 -3.39 -16.96 14.86
C PRO A 206 -2.97 -15.68 14.14
N GLY A 207 -1.70 -15.32 14.25
CA GLY A 207 -1.07 -14.21 13.55
C GLY A 207 0.27 -13.84 14.16
N MET A 208 1.09 -13.17 13.36
CA MET A 208 2.46 -12.72 13.72
C MET A 208 2.55 -11.21 13.94
N SER A 209 1.40 -10.49 13.92
CA SER A 209 1.38 -9.04 14.16
C SER A 209 1.77 -8.73 15.60
N SER A 210 2.68 -7.77 15.80
CA SER A 210 2.91 -7.20 17.12
C SER A 210 1.69 -6.39 17.57
N PRO A 211 1.42 -6.24 18.88
CA PRO A 211 0.39 -5.33 19.36
C PRO A 211 0.70 -3.88 19.00
N VAL A 212 -0.33 -3.02 18.98
CA VAL A 212 -0.19 -1.56 19.10
C VAL A 212 -1.03 -1.08 20.27
N VAL A 213 -0.58 -0.02 20.94
CA VAL A 213 -1.24 0.47 22.15
C VAL A 213 -1.56 1.94 22.01
N TRP A 214 -2.81 2.30 22.38
CA TRP A 214 -3.25 3.67 22.50
C TRP A 214 -4.13 3.85 23.73
N GLY A 215 -3.66 4.63 24.68
CA GLY A 215 -4.31 4.81 25.97
C GLY A 215 -4.51 3.47 26.69
N ASN A 216 -5.74 3.14 27.00
CA ASN A 216 -6.09 1.88 27.66
C ASN A 216 -6.45 0.73 26.71
N LYS A 217 -6.08 0.81 25.43
CA LYS A 217 -6.45 -0.19 24.42
C LYS A 217 -5.22 -0.80 23.75
N VAL A 218 -5.26 -2.11 23.59
CA VAL A 218 -4.28 -2.90 22.83
C VAL A 218 -4.98 -3.47 21.61
N PHE A 219 -4.44 -3.20 20.42
CA PHE A 219 -5.00 -3.71 19.16
C PHE A 219 -4.05 -4.71 18.52
N MET A 220 -4.62 -5.73 17.88
CA MET A 220 -3.91 -6.74 17.10
C MET A 220 -4.80 -7.23 15.95
N SER A 221 -4.19 -7.87 14.97
CA SER A 221 -4.88 -8.61 13.91
C SER A 221 -4.63 -10.11 14.05
N GLY A 222 -5.55 -10.92 13.53
CA GLY A 222 -5.40 -12.36 13.42
C GLY A 222 -6.25 -12.86 12.26
N ALA A 223 -5.84 -13.98 11.66
CA ALA A 223 -6.53 -14.56 10.54
C ALA A 223 -6.32 -16.08 10.46
N ASP A 224 -7.33 -16.76 9.92
CA ASP A 224 -7.26 -18.14 9.45
C ASP A 224 -7.82 -18.21 8.02
N GLU A 225 -7.97 -19.39 7.47
CA GLU A 225 -8.52 -19.60 6.12
C GLU A 225 -9.98 -19.16 5.95
N LYS A 226 -10.70 -18.90 7.06
CA LYS A 226 -12.13 -18.59 7.06
C LYS A 226 -12.41 -17.12 7.29
N GLU A 227 -11.59 -16.47 8.11
CA GLU A 227 -11.84 -15.09 8.52
C GLU A 227 -10.57 -14.33 8.92
N GLU A 228 -10.65 -13.04 8.74
CA GLU A 228 -9.67 -12.04 9.17
C GLU A 228 -10.32 -11.16 10.21
N ARG A 229 -9.64 -10.91 11.33
CA ARG A 229 -10.17 -10.11 12.43
C ARG A 229 -9.18 -9.11 12.97
N VAL A 230 -9.74 -8.03 13.49
CA VAL A 230 -9.03 -7.09 14.36
C VAL A 230 -9.58 -7.23 15.78
N PHE A 231 -8.69 -7.22 16.75
CA PHE A 231 -9.00 -7.36 18.16
C PHE A 231 -8.66 -6.10 18.91
N CYS A 232 -9.44 -5.79 19.94
CA CYS A 232 -9.15 -4.77 20.94
C CYS A 232 -9.24 -5.37 22.33
N PHE A 233 -8.18 -5.23 23.09
CA PHE A 233 -8.12 -5.64 24.49
C PHE A 233 -7.97 -4.42 25.40
N ASP A 234 -8.45 -4.52 26.62
CA ASP A 234 -8.17 -3.55 27.67
C ASP A 234 -6.70 -3.70 28.11
N ALA A 235 -5.94 -2.62 28.06
CA ALA A 235 -4.51 -2.63 28.41
C ALA A 235 -4.26 -2.88 29.90
N GLY A 236 -5.25 -2.61 30.76
CA GLY A 236 -5.14 -2.76 32.20
C GLY A 236 -5.22 -4.20 32.68
N ASN A 237 -6.13 -4.99 32.11
CA ASN A 237 -6.49 -6.31 32.60
C ASN A 237 -6.54 -7.40 31.53
N GLY A 238 -6.32 -7.06 30.24
CA GLY A 238 -6.32 -8.03 29.13
C GLY A 238 -7.71 -8.45 28.67
N GLN A 239 -8.81 -7.87 29.20
CA GLN A 239 -10.15 -8.22 28.75
C GLN A 239 -10.33 -7.93 27.25
N LEU A 240 -10.86 -8.89 26.51
CA LEU A 240 -11.25 -8.68 25.10
C LEU A 240 -12.46 -7.75 25.06
N LEU A 241 -12.26 -6.52 24.59
CA LEU A 241 -13.31 -5.51 24.46
C LEU A 241 -14.16 -5.74 23.23
N TRP A 242 -13.52 -6.08 22.11
CA TRP A 242 -14.20 -6.44 20.88
C TRP A 242 -13.28 -7.26 19.96
N SER A 243 -13.91 -8.05 19.07
CA SER A 243 -13.30 -8.83 18.02
C SER A 243 -14.16 -8.69 16.76
N GLN A 244 -13.65 -8.00 15.74
CA GLN A 244 -14.43 -7.66 14.56
C GLN A 244 -13.84 -8.28 13.29
N PRO A 245 -14.68 -9.00 12.50
CA PRO A 245 -14.26 -9.50 11.20
C PRO A 245 -14.11 -8.37 10.19
N VAL A 246 -13.16 -8.51 9.27
CA VAL A 246 -13.06 -7.65 8.09
C VAL A 246 -14.18 -8.02 7.12
N LYS A 247 -15.00 -7.04 6.76
CA LYS A 247 -16.13 -7.21 5.84
C LYS A 247 -15.86 -6.43 4.56
N LEU A 248 -15.66 -7.15 3.48
CA LEU A 248 -15.48 -6.60 2.13
C LEU A 248 -16.78 -6.71 1.32
N SER A 249 -16.88 -5.90 0.27
CA SER A 249 -18.00 -5.98 -0.69
C SER A 249 -17.93 -7.22 -1.60
N ALA A 250 -16.74 -7.82 -1.76
CA ALA A 250 -16.49 -9.05 -2.50
C ALA A 250 -15.49 -9.90 -1.73
N ALA A 251 -15.57 -11.22 -1.86
CA ALA A 251 -14.61 -12.13 -1.26
C ALA A 251 -13.23 -11.96 -1.89
N SER A 252 -12.19 -11.93 -1.05
CA SER A 252 -10.80 -11.88 -1.46
C SER A 252 -10.26 -13.29 -1.67
N GLN A 253 -9.28 -13.41 -2.56
CA GLN A 253 -8.60 -14.68 -2.79
C GLN A 253 -7.43 -14.80 -1.80
N LEU A 254 -7.30 -15.98 -1.18
CA LEU A 254 -6.11 -16.29 -0.38
C LEU A 254 -4.88 -16.39 -1.29
N PRO A 255 -3.68 -16.06 -0.81
CA PRO A 255 -2.44 -16.31 -1.53
C PRO A 255 -2.31 -17.80 -1.85
N GLU A 256 -1.87 -18.14 -3.07
CA GLU A 256 -1.67 -19.54 -3.50
C GLU A 256 -0.61 -20.26 -2.66
N GLN A 257 0.38 -19.53 -2.20
CA GLN A 257 1.44 -20.02 -1.32
C GLN A 257 1.63 -19.02 -0.18
N LEU A 258 1.68 -19.51 1.03
CA LEU A 258 1.94 -18.69 2.20
C LEU A 258 2.98 -19.39 3.08
N ASN A 259 4.02 -18.64 3.46
CA ASN A 259 5.03 -19.14 4.36
C ASN A 259 4.48 -19.22 5.80
N GLU A 260 4.76 -20.31 6.51
CA GLU A 260 4.32 -20.51 7.89
C GLU A 260 4.88 -19.45 8.86
N ASP A 261 6.05 -18.87 8.57
CA ASP A 261 6.68 -17.85 9.41
C ASP A 261 5.95 -16.49 9.36
N THR A 262 5.11 -16.24 8.37
CA THR A 262 4.30 -15.01 8.25
C THR A 262 2.81 -15.26 8.46
N GLY A 263 2.29 -16.37 7.97
CA GLY A 263 0.86 -16.66 8.03
C GLY A 263 0.01 -15.58 7.36
N LEU A 264 -1.27 -15.52 7.68
CA LEU A 264 -2.24 -14.61 7.05
C LEU A 264 -2.28 -13.20 7.68
N ALA A 265 -1.74 -13.01 8.90
CA ALA A 265 -1.79 -11.76 9.65
C ALA A 265 -0.42 -11.42 10.26
N ALA A 266 0.58 -11.23 9.41
CA ALA A 266 1.93 -10.81 9.82
C ALA A 266 2.05 -9.31 10.09
N PRO A 267 1.49 -8.39 9.27
CA PRO A 267 1.68 -6.98 9.46
C PRO A 267 1.12 -6.48 10.78
N THR A 268 1.92 -5.71 11.49
CA THR A 268 1.45 -4.99 12.68
C THR A 268 0.47 -3.89 12.27
N PRO A 269 -0.69 -3.80 12.92
CA PRO A 269 -1.62 -2.70 12.72
C PRO A 269 -0.99 -1.34 13.03
N VAL A 270 -1.65 -0.26 12.60
CA VAL A 270 -1.29 1.11 12.98
C VAL A 270 -2.53 1.84 13.47
N THR A 271 -2.38 2.79 14.38
CA THR A 271 -3.50 3.60 14.89
C THR A 271 -3.19 5.08 14.91
N ASP A 272 -4.21 5.91 14.60
CA ASP A 272 -4.17 7.37 14.68
C ASP A 272 -4.79 7.91 15.98
N GLY A 273 -5.06 7.04 16.95
CA GLY A 273 -5.74 7.40 18.19
C GLY A 273 -7.27 7.49 18.08
N ARG A 274 -7.82 7.25 16.90
CA ARG A 274 -9.27 7.24 16.61
C ARG A 274 -9.69 5.98 15.88
N ARG A 275 -8.83 5.50 15.00
CA ARG A 275 -9.00 4.30 14.18
C ARG A 275 -7.79 3.41 14.29
N VAL A 276 -8.01 2.13 14.13
CA VAL A 276 -6.97 1.15 13.92
C VAL A 276 -7.08 0.63 12.48
N TYR A 277 -5.93 0.50 11.83
CA TYR A 277 -5.81 0.05 10.44
C TYR A 277 -5.02 -1.25 10.43
N ALA A 278 -5.53 -2.24 9.72
CA ALA A 278 -4.88 -3.54 9.55
C ALA A 278 -4.85 -3.92 8.07
N ILE A 279 -3.79 -4.64 7.67
CA ILE A 279 -3.65 -5.26 6.35
C ILE A 279 -3.35 -6.74 6.55
N PHE A 280 -3.83 -7.57 5.63
CA PHE A 280 -3.68 -9.02 5.66
C PHE A 280 -2.95 -9.54 4.42
N ALA A 281 -2.49 -10.79 4.49
CA ALA A 281 -1.62 -11.36 3.46
C ALA A 281 -2.24 -11.39 2.05
N ASN A 282 -3.56 -11.44 1.93
CA ASN A 282 -4.33 -11.40 0.68
C ASN A 282 -4.59 -9.98 0.14
N GLY A 283 -4.08 -8.95 0.81
CA GLY A 283 -4.27 -7.55 0.41
C GLY A 283 -5.53 -6.89 0.95
N ASP A 284 -6.26 -7.53 1.85
CA ASP A 284 -7.37 -6.90 2.54
C ASP A 284 -6.85 -5.86 3.54
N VAL A 285 -7.31 -4.64 3.40
CA VAL A 285 -6.98 -3.53 4.30
C VAL A 285 -8.26 -2.92 4.84
N ALA A 286 -8.33 -2.71 6.16
CA ALA A 286 -9.51 -2.22 6.83
C ALA A 286 -9.19 -1.21 7.93
N ALA A 287 -10.13 -0.32 8.19
CA ALA A 287 -10.13 0.61 9.31
C ALA A 287 -11.33 0.36 10.22
N PHE A 288 -11.06 0.34 11.52
CA PHE A 288 -12.09 0.26 12.56
C PHE A 288 -11.95 1.45 13.49
N ASP A 289 -13.06 2.00 13.97
CA ASP A 289 -13.02 2.96 15.09
C ASP A 289 -12.75 2.23 16.42
N PHE A 290 -12.50 2.97 17.46
CA PHE A 290 -12.18 2.41 18.77
C PHE A 290 -13.36 1.69 19.47
N THR A 291 -14.59 1.80 18.91
CA THR A 291 -15.74 1.02 19.34
C THR A 291 -15.85 -0.32 18.65
N GLY A 292 -14.99 -0.58 17.64
CA GLY A 292 -14.99 -1.79 16.83
C GLY A 292 -15.88 -1.70 15.58
N LYS A 293 -16.44 -0.53 15.27
CA LYS A 293 -17.20 -0.34 14.03
C LYS A 293 -16.25 -0.21 12.84
N GLN A 294 -16.43 -1.05 11.81
CA GLN A 294 -15.69 -0.91 10.55
C GLN A 294 -16.07 0.40 9.87
N VAL A 295 -15.07 1.25 9.62
CA VAL A 295 -15.21 2.53 8.94
C VAL A 295 -15.15 2.34 7.42
N TRP A 296 -14.16 1.60 6.98
CA TRP A 296 -13.99 1.20 5.58
C TRP A 296 -13.15 -0.09 5.49
N ALA A 297 -13.28 -0.78 4.37
CA ALA A 297 -12.38 -1.85 3.97
C ALA A 297 -12.27 -1.90 2.45
N ARG A 298 -11.13 -2.37 1.96
CA ARG A 298 -10.86 -2.61 0.54
C ARG A 298 -9.80 -3.69 0.36
N ASN A 299 -9.73 -4.27 -0.82
CA ASN A 299 -8.68 -5.17 -1.24
C ASN A 299 -7.70 -4.45 -2.19
N LEU A 300 -6.39 -4.63 -1.99
CA LEU A 300 -5.31 -4.08 -2.82
C LEU A 300 -4.84 -5.05 -3.90
N GLY A 301 -5.38 -6.25 -3.93
CA GLY A 301 -4.97 -7.37 -4.75
C GLY A 301 -4.03 -8.32 -4.00
N ALA A 302 -4.04 -9.59 -4.37
CA ALA A 302 -3.11 -10.59 -3.82
C ALA A 302 -1.68 -10.26 -4.28
N LEU A 303 -0.71 -10.48 -3.38
CA LEU A 303 0.70 -10.38 -3.73
C LEU A 303 1.18 -11.72 -4.31
N GLU A 304 1.85 -11.64 -5.44
CA GLU A 304 2.56 -12.77 -6.06
C GLU A 304 3.93 -12.95 -5.38
N ASN A 305 3.95 -13.26 -4.08
CA ASN A 305 5.17 -13.59 -3.35
C ASN A 305 4.88 -14.63 -2.23
N ALA A 306 5.92 -15.32 -1.76
CA ALA A 306 5.79 -16.41 -0.79
C ALA A 306 5.40 -15.96 0.63
N TYR A 307 5.54 -14.68 0.95
CA TYR A 307 5.31 -14.15 2.30
C TYR A 307 4.07 -13.26 2.41
N GLY A 308 3.35 -13.03 1.29
CA GLY A 308 2.18 -12.13 1.25
C GLY A 308 2.54 -10.70 1.68
N TYR A 309 1.55 -9.97 2.17
CA TYR A 309 1.78 -8.70 2.84
C TYR A 309 2.33 -8.96 4.24
N SER A 310 3.63 -8.76 4.44
CA SER A 310 4.30 -8.87 5.74
C SER A 310 4.89 -7.55 6.23
N SER A 311 5.09 -6.57 5.35
CA SER A 311 5.44 -5.19 5.74
C SER A 311 4.30 -4.55 6.52
N SER A 312 4.61 -4.01 7.70
CA SER A 312 3.66 -3.29 8.54
C SER A 312 3.31 -1.94 7.94
N LEU A 313 2.15 -1.42 8.33
CA LEU A 313 1.67 -0.12 7.89
C LEU A 313 2.41 1.03 8.58
N ALA A 314 2.61 2.14 7.87
CA ALA A 314 3.04 3.41 8.46
C ALA A 314 1.93 4.46 8.36
N LEU A 315 2.03 5.51 9.19
CA LEU A 315 1.02 6.55 9.24
C LEU A 315 1.68 7.92 9.35
N TRP A 316 1.21 8.86 8.55
CA TRP A 316 1.58 10.27 8.66
C TRP A 316 0.35 11.15 8.50
N GLN A 317 -0.05 11.83 9.57
CA GLN A 317 -1.26 12.66 9.61
C GLN A 317 -2.51 11.87 9.15
N ASP A 318 -3.14 12.31 8.06
CA ASP A 318 -4.31 11.67 7.45
C ASP A 318 -3.94 10.70 6.31
N ARG A 319 -2.69 10.20 6.26
CA ARG A 319 -2.16 9.27 5.25
C ARG A 319 -1.81 7.94 5.87
N LEU A 320 -2.51 6.89 5.45
CA LEU A 320 -2.10 5.51 5.69
C LEU A 320 -1.13 5.10 4.57
N LEU A 321 0.12 4.82 4.94
CA LEU A 321 1.21 4.57 4.01
C LEU A 321 1.47 3.06 3.92
N ILE A 322 1.51 2.55 2.70
CA ILE A 322 1.62 1.12 2.41
C ILE A 322 2.74 0.92 1.39
N GLN A 323 3.75 0.15 1.76
CA GLN A 323 4.77 -0.36 0.85
C GLN A 323 4.26 -1.66 0.23
N LEU A 324 4.28 -1.72 -1.09
CA LEU A 324 3.80 -2.84 -1.87
C LEU A 324 4.87 -3.21 -2.88
N ASP A 325 5.71 -4.18 -2.51
CA ASP A 325 6.83 -4.62 -3.31
C ASP A 325 6.55 -6.00 -3.89
N LEU A 326 6.70 -6.15 -5.22
CA LEU A 326 6.26 -7.29 -6.00
C LEU A 326 7.30 -7.70 -7.03
N GLY A 327 7.51 -9.02 -7.15
CA GLY A 327 8.33 -9.59 -8.21
C GLY A 327 9.80 -9.15 -8.14
N GLU A 328 10.42 -9.02 -9.30
CA GLU A 328 11.77 -8.49 -9.44
C GLU A 328 11.72 -7.01 -9.86
N GLU A 329 12.82 -6.26 -9.67
CA GLU A 329 12.94 -4.85 -10.07
C GLU A 329 12.48 -4.61 -11.52
N ARG A 330 12.90 -5.49 -12.43
CA ARG A 330 12.58 -5.44 -13.88
C ARG A 330 11.09 -5.55 -14.19
N ASP A 331 10.29 -6.11 -13.28
CA ASP A 331 8.84 -6.28 -13.47
C ASP A 331 8.07 -4.97 -13.31
N ALA A 332 8.68 -3.97 -12.67
CA ALA A 332 8.13 -2.64 -12.43
C ALA A 332 6.71 -2.67 -11.80
N LYS A 333 6.45 -3.67 -10.93
CA LYS A 333 5.16 -3.88 -10.26
C LYS A 333 5.10 -3.21 -8.88
N SER A 334 6.26 -2.93 -8.28
CA SER A 334 6.37 -2.38 -6.93
C SER A 334 5.93 -0.92 -6.86
N LYS A 335 5.31 -0.54 -5.74
CA LYS A 335 4.86 0.83 -5.49
C LYS A 335 4.77 1.12 -3.99
N VAL A 336 4.83 2.39 -3.65
CA VAL A 336 4.37 2.90 -2.36
C VAL A 336 3.10 3.71 -2.58
N LEU A 337 2.14 3.62 -1.68
CA LEU A 337 0.87 4.32 -1.81
C LEU A 337 0.40 4.91 -0.48
N ALA A 338 -0.37 5.98 -0.57
CA ALA A 338 -1.07 6.56 0.56
C ALA A 338 -2.58 6.47 0.37
N LEU A 339 -3.26 6.02 1.41
CA LEU A 339 -4.71 6.06 1.50
C LEU A 339 -5.14 7.16 2.47
N ASP A 340 -6.24 7.82 2.18
CA ASP A 340 -6.92 8.71 3.13
C ASP A 340 -7.44 7.87 4.30
N THR A 341 -7.05 8.21 5.52
CA THR A 341 -7.35 7.45 6.74
C THR A 341 -8.85 7.35 7.05
N ARG A 342 -9.66 8.31 6.61
CA ARG A 342 -11.11 8.36 6.86
C ARG A 342 -11.92 7.54 5.87
N THR A 343 -11.42 7.42 4.64
CA THR A 343 -12.21 6.88 3.52
C THR A 343 -11.58 5.66 2.85
N GLY A 344 -10.30 5.37 3.11
CA GLY A 344 -9.54 4.32 2.43
C GLY A 344 -9.30 4.59 0.94
N ARG A 345 -9.56 5.80 0.43
CA ARG A 345 -9.34 6.17 -0.97
C ARG A 345 -7.88 6.49 -1.22
N ASP A 346 -7.44 6.21 -2.45
CA ASP A 346 -6.08 6.56 -2.87
C ASP A 346 -5.90 8.08 -2.83
N VAL A 347 -4.81 8.51 -2.22
CA VAL A 347 -4.36 9.91 -2.22
C VAL A 347 -3.27 10.09 -3.26
N TRP A 348 -2.26 9.23 -3.21
CA TRP A 348 -1.18 9.15 -4.19
C TRP A 348 -0.65 7.72 -4.29
N GLN A 349 -0.03 7.40 -5.42
CA GLN A 349 0.72 6.17 -5.65
C GLN A 349 1.99 6.51 -6.41
N THR A 350 3.13 5.99 -5.96
CA THR A 350 4.43 6.21 -6.59
C THR A 350 5.05 4.85 -6.94
N PRO A 351 5.35 4.58 -8.22
CA PRO A 351 6.10 3.39 -8.62
C PRO A 351 7.47 3.33 -7.93
N ARG A 352 7.91 2.14 -7.60
CA ARG A 352 9.22 1.88 -6.99
C ARG A 352 10.07 1.02 -7.91
N PRO A 353 11.36 1.36 -8.11
CA PRO A 353 12.29 0.55 -8.87
C PRO A 353 12.89 -0.56 -7.98
N THR A 354 12.04 -1.41 -7.39
CA THR A 354 12.45 -2.42 -6.40
C THR A 354 11.79 -3.75 -6.71
N GLY A 355 12.50 -4.84 -6.38
CA GLY A 355 11.92 -6.17 -6.25
C GLY A 355 11.19 -6.35 -4.92
N GLY A 356 10.74 -7.59 -4.65
CA GLY A 356 10.05 -7.96 -3.42
C GLY A 356 10.85 -7.62 -2.16
N SER A 357 10.17 -7.08 -1.14
CA SER A 357 10.74 -6.71 0.15
C SER A 357 9.65 -6.83 1.23
N TRP A 358 10.08 -7.14 2.45
CA TRP A 358 9.19 -7.33 3.60
C TRP A 358 9.50 -6.38 4.75
N ALA A 359 10.54 -5.55 4.60
CA ALA A 359 10.88 -4.50 5.56
C ALA A 359 9.73 -3.50 5.72
N SER A 360 9.40 -3.17 6.95
CA SER A 360 8.35 -2.17 7.21
C SER A 360 8.87 -0.76 6.99
N PRO A 361 8.10 0.11 6.31
CA PRO A 361 8.45 1.51 6.12
C PRO A 361 8.44 2.25 7.46
N VAL A 362 9.32 3.24 7.60
CA VAL A 362 9.40 4.08 8.81
C VAL A 362 9.34 5.56 8.46
N ILE A 363 8.74 6.36 9.34
CA ILE A 363 8.83 7.83 9.24
C ILE A 363 10.00 8.29 10.10
N VAL A 364 10.86 9.12 9.53
CA VAL A 364 11.95 9.80 10.25
C VAL A 364 11.83 11.32 10.08
N MET A 365 12.29 12.06 11.08
CA MET A 365 12.32 13.52 11.04
C MET A 365 13.73 14.01 10.72
N VAL A 366 13.92 14.66 9.60
CA VAL A 366 15.21 15.18 9.12
C VAL A 366 15.10 16.69 8.96
N GLY A 367 15.83 17.44 9.76
CA GLY A 367 15.75 18.90 9.72
C GLY A 367 14.33 19.45 9.94
N GLY A 368 13.54 18.78 10.77
CA GLY A 368 12.13 19.14 11.04
C GLY A 368 11.14 18.73 9.93
N LYS A 369 11.58 18.02 8.90
CA LYS A 369 10.73 17.53 7.80
C LYS A 369 10.57 16.01 7.88
N PRO A 370 9.36 15.46 7.68
CA PRO A 370 9.14 14.03 7.65
C PRO A 370 9.68 13.42 6.35
N GLN A 371 10.26 12.25 6.46
CA GLN A 371 10.62 11.40 5.33
C GLN A 371 10.11 9.98 5.58
N LEU A 372 9.47 9.38 4.59
CA LEU A 372 9.12 7.97 4.60
C LEU A 372 10.30 7.18 4.02
N ILE A 373 10.96 6.41 4.87
CA ILE A 373 12.09 5.56 4.49
C ILE A 373 11.59 4.15 4.22
N THR A 374 12.01 3.58 3.11
CA THR A 374 11.61 2.25 2.65
C THR A 374 12.83 1.48 2.13
N CYS A 375 12.87 0.20 2.41
CA CYS A 375 13.88 -0.72 1.86
C CYS A 375 13.25 -1.57 0.75
N GLY A 376 14.02 -1.86 -0.30
CA GLY A 376 13.65 -2.77 -1.38
C GLY A 376 14.87 -3.05 -2.24
N ASP A 377 15.01 -4.27 -2.77
CA ASP A 377 16.14 -4.65 -3.61
C ASP A 377 16.14 -3.84 -4.93
N PRO A 378 17.22 -3.12 -5.29
CA PRO A 378 18.48 -2.94 -4.56
C PRO A 378 18.57 -1.62 -3.75
N TRP A 379 17.46 -0.94 -3.48
CA TRP A 379 17.40 0.45 -3.07
C TRP A 379 16.94 0.69 -1.63
N LEU A 380 17.62 1.58 -0.93
CA LEU A 380 17.08 2.35 0.19
C LEU A 380 16.51 3.66 -0.38
N LEU A 381 15.22 3.93 -0.16
CA LEU A 381 14.54 5.10 -0.75
C LEU A 381 13.84 5.94 0.32
N ALA A 382 13.83 7.23 0.08
CA ALA A 382 13.06 8.19 0.86
C ALA A 382 12.00 8.89 0.01
N TYR A 383 10.82 9.05 0.59
CA TYR A 383 9.69 9.74 -0.03
C TYR A 383 9.16 10.83 0.89
N ASP A 384 8.60 11.87 0.30
CA ASP A 384 7.74 12.81 1.01
C ASP A 384 6.41 12.10 1.35
N PRO A 385 6.06 11.91 2.63
CA PRO A 385 4.86 11.14 2.99
C PRO A 385 3.55 11.86 2.65
N VAL A 386 3.57 13.15 2.35
CA VAL A 386 2.40 13.94 1.98
C VAL A 386 2.08 13.83 0.50
N SER A 387 3.09 13.95 -0.35
CA SER A 387 2.97 13.98 -1.82
C SER A 387 3.31 12.67 -2.52
N GLY A 388 4.08 11.78 -1.87
CA GLY A 388 4.64 10.57 -2.47
C GLY A 388 5.83 10.83 -3.39
N ALA A 389 6.34 12.07 -3.45
CA ALA A 389 7.51 12.38 -4.26
C ALA A 389 8.75 11.69 -3.69
N GLU A 390 9.53 11.04 -4.55
CA GLU A 390 10.84 10.51 -4.16
C GLU A 390 11.78 11.67 -3.83
N LEU A 391 12.44 11.59 -2.69
CA LEU A 391 13.40 12.59 -2.23
C LEU A 391 14.82 12.20 -2.63
N TRP A 392 15.23 11.01 -2.23
CA TRP A 392 16.55 10.47 -2.54
C TRP A 392 16.53 8.94 -2.52
N ARG A 393 17.55 8.34 -3.13
CA ARG A 393 17.79 6.90 -3.09
C ARG A 393 19.26 6.56 -2.95
N VAL A 394 19.55 5.39 -2.38
CA VAL A 394 20.90 4.80 -2.29
C VAL A 394 20.83 3.34 -2.72
N ASN A 395 21.71 2.95 -3.63
CA ASN A 395 21.91 1.56 -4.01
C ASN A 395 22.81 0.85 -2.99
N GLY A 396 22.52 -0.39 -2.66
CA GLY A 396 23.35 -1.17 -1.74
C GLY A 396 22.62 -2.20 -0.90
N LEU A 397 21.29 -2.31 -1.05
CA LEU A 397 20.50 -3.38 -0.45
C LEU A 397 20.46 -4.59 -1.40
N GLY A 398 19.96 -5.73 -0.94
CA GLY A 398 19.80 -6.97 -1.71
C GLY A 398 18.42 -7.57 -1.52
N SER A 399 18.23 -8.79 -2.01
CA SER A 399 16.99 -9.55 -1.84
C SER A 399 16.73 -9.93 -0.37
N ASP A 400 15.52 -10.43 -0.11
CA ASP A 400 15.08 -10.99 1.18
C ASP A 400 15.13 -10.01 2.37
N LEU A 401 14.84 -8.74 2.11
CA LEU A 401 14.89 -7.67 3.10
C LEU A 401 13.72 -7.77 4.09
N ALA A 402 13.99 -8.20 5.32
CA ALA A 402 13.03 -8.21 6.42
C ALA A 402 13.30 -7.10 7.47
N PRO A 403 14.56 -6.76 7.83
CA PRO A 403 14.81 -5.74 8.84
C PRO A 403 14.38 -4.35 8.38
N SER A 404 13.64 -3.65 9.26
CA SER A 404 13.23 -2.28 8.99
C SER A 404 14.37 -1.29 9.28
N PRO A 405 14.48 -0.20 8.50
CA PRO A 405 15.47 0.83 8.74
C PRO A 405 15.17 1.60 10.04
N ILE A 406 16.17 2.25 10.60
CA ILE A 406 16.02 3.17 11.74
C ILE A 406 16.80 4.46 11.52
N LEU A 407 16.42 5.51 12.26
CA LEU A 407 17.24 6.70 12.40
C LEU A 407 18.15 6.54 13.64
N ALA A 408 19.47 6.52 13.44
CA ALA A 408 20.48 6.46 14.48
C ALA A 408 21.29 7.76 14.48
N GLY A 409 20.93 8.70 15.36
CA GLY A 409 21.46 10.06 15.33
C GLY A 409 21.04 10.80 14.05
N GLU A 410 22.00 11.15 13.21
CA GLU A 410 21.77 11.83 11.93
C GLU A 410 21.81 10.87 10.73
N LEU A 411 21.94 9.57 10.96
CA LEU A 411 22.07 8.57 9.91
C LEU A 411 20.85 7.63 9.87
N VAL A 412 20.37 7.33 8.69
CA VAL A 412 19.48 6.21 8.45
C VAL A 412 20.33 4.96 8.32
N VAL A 413 20.07 3.98 9.18
CA VAL A 413 20.73 2.67 9.16
C VAL A 413 19.76 1.65 8.55
N ALA A 414 20.23 0.96 7.52
CA ALA A 414 19.54 -0.12 6.83
C ALA A 414 20.45 -1.34 6.72
N LEU A 415 19.84 -2.51 6.56
CA LEU A 415 20.55 -3.79 6.58
C LEU A 415 20.37 -4.51 5.24
N LYS A 416 21.47 -5.00 4.68
CA LYS A 416 21.46 -6.00 3.62
C LYS A 416 21.60 -7.36 4.30
N VAL A 417 20.56 -8.16 4.20
CA VAL A 417 20.44 -9.45 4.90
C VAL A 417 21.71 -10.31 4.76
N ASN A 418 22.21 -10.82 5.88
CA ASN A 418 23.40 -11.70 5.95
C ASN A 418 24.67 -11.12 5.27
N SER A 419 24.75 -9.81 5.10
CA SER A 419 25.87 -9.18 4.39
C SER A 419 26.26 -7.85 5.04
N ASP A 420 25.59 -6.76 4.68
CA ASP A 420 26.08 -5.42 4.97
C ASP A 420 25.13 -4.65 5.90
N VAL A 421 25.71 -3.80 6.75
CA VAL A 421 25.01 -2.70 7.42
C VAL A 421 25.39 -1.41 6.70
N LEU A 422 24.41 -0.63 6.29
CA LEU A 422 24.57 0.60 5.54
C LEU A 422 24.04 1.77 6.36
N ALA A 423 24.84 2.82 6.51
CA ALA A 423 24.42 4.08 7.13
C ALA A 423 24.51 5.24 6.15
N VAL A 424 23.43 5.98 6.02
CA VAL A 424 23.24 7.00 5.00
C VAL A 424 22.83 8.32 5.62
N ARG A 425 23.42 9.44 5.17
CA ARG A 425 22.92 10.77 5.49
C ARG A 425 21.61 11.00 4.75
N PRO A 426 20.47 11.19 5.44
CA PRO A 426 19.14 11.26 4.81
C PRO A 426 18.86 12.64 4.20
N THR A 427 19.80 13.13 3.39
CA THR A 427 19.73 14.44 2.71
C THR A 427 20.03 14.27 1.22
N GLY A 428 20.03 15.36 0.46
CA GLY A 428 20.30 15.32 -0.98
C GLY A 428 19.03 15.07 -1.80
N THR A 429 19.21 14.77 -3.09
CA THR A 429 18.11 14.59 -4.05
C THR A 429 18.53 13.59 -5.14
N GLY A 430 17.62 12.69 -5.51
CA GLY A 430 17.86 11.67 -6.53
C GLY A 430 18.81 10.57 -6.04
N ASP A 431 19.63 10.00 -6.91
CA ASP A 431 20.60 8.97 -6.54
C ASP A 431 21.81 9.61 -5.83
N VAL A 432 21.94 9.29 -4.55
CA VAL A 432 23.01 9.82 -3.68
C VAL A 432 23.99 8.74 -3.21
N THR A 433 24.02 7.61 -3.89
CA THR A 433 24.83 6.42 -3.53
C THR A 433 26.29 6.79 -3.28
N GLU A 434 26.92 7.51 -4.19
CA GLU A 434 28.35 7.84 -4.12
C GLU A 434 28.67 8.95 -3.12
N THR A 435 27.69 9.70 -2.65
CA THR A 435 27.94 10.94 -1.88
C THR A 435 27.42 10.90 -0.45
N HIS A 436 26.38 10.11 -0.17
CA HIS A 436 25.69 10.14 1.14
C HIS A 436 25.85 8.88 1.99
N VAL A 437 26.45 7.81 1.47
CA VAL A 437 26.84 6.67 2.31
C VAL A 437 27.92 7.15 3.28
N ALA A 438 27.60 7.17 4.58
CA ALA A 438 28.52 7.59 5.63
C ALA A 438 29.51 6.48 5.95
N TRP A 439 29.00 5.25 6.06
CA TRP A 439 29.79 4.04 6.26
C TRP A 439 29.01 2.80 5.82
N LYS A 440 29.75 1.74 5.56
CA LYS A 440 29.26 0.41 5.25
C LYS A 440 30.16 -0.61 5.96
N THR A 441 29.56 -1.63 6.58
CA THR A 441 30.30 -2.74 7.18
C THR A 441 29.72 -4.06 6.70
N THR A 442 30.60 -5.08 6.56
CA THR A 442 30.22 -6.43 6.13
C THR A 442 30.07 -7.40 7.30
N ASP A 443 30.32 -6.94 8.55
CA ASP A 443 30.34 -7.81 9.71
C ASP A 443 28.97 -7.87 10.38
N GLY A 444 28.33 -9.06 10.34
CA GLY A 444 27.24 -9.41 11.24
C GLY A 444 25.89 -8.75 10.99
N ALA A 445 25.53 -8.45 9.73
CA ALA A 445 24.21 -7.91 9.42
C ALA A 445 23.08 -8.89 9.78
N PRO A 446 22.08 -8.47 10.57
CA PRO A 446 20.88 -9.26 10.87
C PRO A 446 20.10 -9.66 9.63
N ASP A 447 19.42 -10.80 9.69
CA ASP A 447 18.54 -11.32 8.65
C ASP A 447 17.05 -10.94 8.84
N VAL A 448 16.53 -10.96 10.08
CA VAL A 448 15.13 -10.65 10.39
C VAL A 448 14.98 -9.53 11.43
N PRO A 449 15.65 -9.56 12.60
CA PRO A 449 15.47 -8.54 13.61
C PRO A 449 15.95 -7.16 13.16
N SER A 450 15.15 -6.14 13.42
CA SER A 450 15.53 -4.75 13.15
C SER A 450 16.41 -4.18 14.28
N PRO A 451 17.34 -3.25 13.98
CA PRO A 451 18.27 -2.69 14.94
C PRO A 451 17.63 -1.72 15.95
N VAL A 452 18.35 -1.39 17.03
CA VAL A 452 17.95 -0.38 18.02
C VAL A 452 19.10 0.61 18.25
N TYR A 453 18.76 1.88 18.40
CA TYR A 453 19.67 2.96 18.78
C TYR A 453 19.23 3.59 20.09
N ASP A 454 20.13 3.67 21.07
CA ASP A 454 19.85 4.19 22.42
C ASP A 454 20.16 5.68 22.61
N GLY A 455 20.53 6.38 21.53
CA GLY A 455 21.02 7.76 21.55
C GLY A 455 22.55 7.87 21.52
N LYS A 456 23.27 6.76 21.78
CA LYS A 456 24.73 6.71 21.82
C LYS A 456 25.30 5.49 21.08
N ARG A 457 24.61 4.35 21.15
CA ARG A 457 25.07 3.03 20.70
C ARG A 457 24.07 2.41 19.74
N LEU A 458 24.58 1.69 18.75
CA LEU A 458 23.78 0.90 17.79
C LEU A 458 23.85 -0.57 18.20
N PHE A 459 22.68 -1.22 18.39
CA PHE A 459 22.59 -2.63 18.73
C PHE A 459 21.97 -3.39 17.56
N LEU A 460 22.61 -4.48 17.16
CA LEU A 460 22.21 -5.40 16.11
C LEU A 460 22.00 -6.78 16.74
N LEU A 461 20.94 -7.49 16.33
CA LEU A 461 20.68 -8.87 16.75
C LEU A 461 20.46 -9.73 15.50
N GLY A 462 21.34 -10.67 15.24
CA GLY A 462 21.17 -11.68 14.18
C GLY A 462 20.10 -12.69 14.53
N GLY A 463 19.44 -13.26 13.53
CA GLY A 463 18.42 -14.31 13.73
C GLY A 463 18.95 -15.56 14.41
N GLY A 464 20.24 -15.87 14.27
CA GLY A 464 20.93 -16.94 14.99
C GLY A 464 21.45 -16.55 16.38
N GLY A 465 21.11 -15.36 16.90
CA GLY A 465 21.37 -14.97 18.30
C GLY A 465 22.62 -14.13 18.55
N LEU A 466 23.39 -13.76 17.55
CA LEU A 466 24.53 -12.88 17.74
C LEU A 466 24.04 -11.45 18.01
N LEU A 467 24.20 -11.01 19.25
CA LEU A 467 23.94 -9.63 19.68
C LEU A 467 25.24 -8.82 19.60
N GLN A 468 25.21 -7.73 18.86
CA GLN A 468 26.37 -6.83 18.67
C GLN A 468 26.04 -5.43 19.14
N MET A 469 27.03 -4.74 19.70
CA MET A 469 27.00 -3.30 19.92
C MET A 469 28.05 -2.64 19.04
N CYS A 470 27.58 -1.68 18.23
CA CYS A 470 28.40 -0.96 17.27
C CYS A 470 28.42 0.54 17.57
N ASP A 471 29.50 1.18 17.15
CA ASP A 471 29.61 2.63 17.10
C ASP A 471 28.71 3.17 15.96
N PRO A 472 27.67 3.98 16.23
CA PRO A 472 26.74 4.42 15.20
C PRO A 472 27.36 5.36 14.16
N ALA A 473 28.49 6.02 14.47
CA ALA A 473 29.16 6.93 13.53
C ALA A 473 30.03 6.21 12.51
N THR A 474 30.47 4.97 12.81
CA THR A 474 31.45 4.23 12.00
C THR A 474 31.01 2.81 11.64
N GLY A 475 29.96 2.30 12.27
CA GLY A 475 29.53 0.90 12.16
C GLY A 475 30.45 -0.11 12.84
N LYS A 476 31.53 0.34 13.46
CA LYS A 476 32.55 -0.56 14.03
C LYS A 476 32.00 -1.27 15.27
N GLU A 477 32.09 -2.59 15.28
CA GLU A 477 31.77 -3.41 16.44
C GLU A 477 32.66 -3.07 17.62
N LYS A 478 32.05 -2.95 18.79
CA LYS A 478 32.74 -2.75 20.08
C LYS A 478 32.71 -4.02 20.93
N TRP A 479 31.61 -4.72 20.93
CA TRP A 479 31.46 -6.05 21.51
C TRP A 479 30.38 -6.86 20.83
N ALA A 480 30.49 -8.18 20.93
CA ALA A 480 29.48 -9.14 20.47
C ALA A 480 29.27 -10.23 21.54
N GLN A 481 28.05 -10.76 21.61
CA GLN A 481 27.67 -11.85 22.49
C GLN A 481 26.66 -12.77 21.78
N ASP A 482 26.96 -14.04 21.74
CA ASP A 482 26.01 -15.06 21.29
C ASP A 482 25.03 -15.37 22.43
N LEU A 483 23.72 -15.23 22.16
CA LEU A 483 22.64 -15.54 23.11
C LEU A 483 22.22 -17.02 23.05
N ALA A 484 22.72 -17.77 22.07
CA ALA A 484 22.48 -19.20 21.83
C ALA A 484 20.98 -19.57 21.63
N GLU A 485 20.24 -18.69 20.99
CA GLU A 485 18.82 -18.85 20.66
C GLU A 485 18.53 -18.21 19.29
N ASP A 486 17.44 -18.62 18.63
CA ASP A 486 16.98 -18.03 17.35
C ASP A 486 15.99 -16.89 17.61
N PHE A 487 16.06 -15.82 16.78
CA PHE A 487 15.24 -14.62 16.94
C PHE A 487 14.58 -14.18 15.63
N TYR A 488 13.27 -13.91 15.70
CA TYR A 488 12.51 -13.17 14.68
C TYR A 488 12.02 -11.83 15.23
N SER A 489 11.78 -11.79 16.55
CA SER A 489 11.44 -10.55 17.24
C SER A 489 12.58 -9.53 17.12
N SER A 490 12.23 -8.32 16.72
CA SER A 490 13.21 -7.21 16.73
C SER A 490 13.58 -6.81 18.16
N LEU A 491 14.82 -6.34 18.34
CA LEU A 491 15.25 -5.73 19.58
C LEU A 491 14.35 -4.55 19.98
N ALA A 492 14.18 -4.36 21.27
CA ALA A 492 13.55 -3.18 21.82
C ALA A 492 14.33 -2.64 23.03
N LEU A 493 14.16 -1.35 23.32
CA LEU A 493 14.82 -0.68 24.43
C LEU A 493 13.79 -0.03 25.36
N ALA A 494 13.82 -0.42 26.63
CA ALA A 494 13.00 0.17 27.69
C ALA A 494 13.90 0.82 28.76
N GLY A 495 13.95 2.16 28.80
CA GLY A 495 14.92 2.89 29.60
C GLY A 495 16.36 2.56 29.18
N ASN A 496 17.13 1.88 30.06
CA ASN A 496 18.48 1.40 29.76
C ASN A 496 18.55 -0.13 29.60
N THR A 497 17.42 -0.78 29.28
CA THR A 497 17.34 -2.25 29.17
C THR A 497 16.94 -2.66 27.76
N LEU A 498 17.82 -3.40 27.08
CA LEU A 498 17.50 -4.09 25.83
C LEU A 498 16.63 -5.31 26.16
N ILE A 499 15.58 -5.48 25.38
CA ILE A 499 14.70 -6.66 25.44
C ILE A 499 14.84 -7.41 24.12
N ALA A 500 15.31 -8.65 24.18
CA ALA A 500 15.32 -9.60 23.08
C ALA A 500 14.41 -10.78 23.43
N ILE A 501 13.61 -11.26 22.48
CA ILE A 501 12.69 -12.39 22.69
C ILE A 501 13.00 -13.44 21.65
N SER A 502 13.41 -14.63 22.10
CA SER A 502 13.71 -15.74 21.18
C SER A 502 12.45 -16.37 20.60
N ARG A 503 12.58 -17.11 19.51
CA ARG A 503 11.48 -17.90 18.89
C ARG A 503 10.84 -18.89 19.88
N LYS A 504 11.59 -19.39 20.87
CA LYS A 504 11.07 -20.24 21.93
C LYS A 504 10.37 -19.47 23.06
N GLY A 505 10.35 -18.13 22.98
CA GLY A 505 9.74 -17.27 24.00
C GLY A 505 10.63 -16.98 25.20
N GLN A 506 11.96 -17.17 25.08
CA GLN A 506 12.88 -16.71 26.10
C GLN A 506 13.10 -15.20 25.98
N ILE A 507 12.73 -14.46 27.01
CA ILE A 507 13.02 -13.02 27.13
C ILE A 507 14.39 -12.84 27.75
N PHE A 508 15.24 -12.04 27.15
CA PHE A 508 16.50 -11.56 27.68
C PHE A 508 16.37 -10.08 27.99
N ALA A 509 16.60 -9.70 29.24
CA ALA A 509 16.79 -8.31 29.66
C ALA A 509 18.29 -8.05 29.81
N ILE A 510 18.84 -7.15 29.00
CA ILE A 510 20.26 -6.90 28.90
C ILE A 510 20.51 -5.40 29.12
N GLU A 511 21.53 -5.03 29.89
CA GLU A 511 21.89 -3.62 30.07
C GLU A 511 22.38 -3.03 28.74
N ALA A 512 21.81 -1.90 28.32
CA ALA A 512 22.30 -1.14 27.18
C ALA A 512 23.59 -0.39 27.60
N GLY A 513 24.72 -1.07 27.45
CA GLY A 513 26.02 -0.64 28.01
C GLY A 513 27.18 -0.79 27.04
N ASP A 514 28.34 -0.28 27.44
CA ASP A 514 29.59 -0.39 26.68
C ASP A 514 30.26 -1.78 26.85
N ALA A 515 29.64 -2.67 27.62
CA ALA A 515 29.97 -4.09 27.76
C ALA A 515 28.66 -4.90 27.90
N TYR A 516 28.69 -6.15 27.48
CA TYR A 516 27.54 -7.05 27.67
C TYR A 516 27.30 -7.32 29.16
N LYS A 517 26.05 -7.14 29.61
CA LYS A 517 25.60 -7.51 30.94
C LYS A 517 24.15 -7.99 30.91
N LEU A 518 23.97 -9.26 31.19
CA LEU A 518 22.63 -9.85 31.32
C LEU A 518 22.06 -9.44 32.70
N ILE A 519 20.85 -8.85 32.67
CA ILE A 519 20.12 -8.45 33.89
C ILE A 519 19.23 -9.59 34.36
N ALA A 520 18.42 -10.15 33.44
CA ALA A 520 17.44 -11.21 33.75
C ALA A 520 17.08 -12.02 32.51
N LYS A 521 16.58 -13.23 32.76
CA LYS A 521 15.87 -14.08 31.79
C LYS A 521 14.48 -14.41 32.29
N HIS A 522 13.49 -14.45 31.38
CA HIS A 522 12.13 -14.87 31.71
C HIS A 522 11.58 -15.71 30.54
N LEU A 523 10.85 -16.77 30.83
CA LEU A 523 10.27 -17.65 29.81
C LEU A 523 8.77 -17.35 29.67
N LEU A 524 8.28 -17.06 28.48
CA LEU A 524 6.86 -16.87 28.18
C LEU A 524 6.05 -18.17 28.32
N GLY A 525 6.70 -19.32 28.07
CA GLY A 525 6.05 -20.63 28.06
C GLY A 525 5.37 -20.97 26.74
N GLU A 526 5.59 -20.20 25.70
CA GLU A 526 5.15 -20.45 24.31
C GLU A 526 6.06 -19.75 23.32
N ALA A 527 6.00 -20.16 22.05
CA ALA A 527 6.75 -19.54 20.96
C ALA A 527 6.38 -18.05 20.75
N CYS A 528 7.34 -17.25 20.33
CA CYS A 528 7.15 -15.82 20.06
C CYS A 528 7.98 -15.35 18.88
N ASN A 529 7.31 -14.79 17.86
CA ASN A 529 7.96 -14.15 16.70
C ASN A 529 7.70 -12.64 16.65
N THR A 530 6.90 -12.10 17.59
CA THR A 530 6.50 -10.70 17.61
C THR A 530 7.44 -9.85 18.44
N SER A 531 7.51 -8.57 18.13
CA SER A 531 8.34 -7.62 18.88
C SER A 531 7.59 -7.07 20.10
N PRO A 532 8.28 -6.80 21.23
CA PRO A 532 7.66 -6.25 22.41
C PRO A 532 7.19 -4.81 22.19
N VAL A 533 6.15 -4.42 22.92
CA VAL A 533 5.48 -3.14 22.83
C VAL A 533 5.40 -2.51 24.22
N PHE A 534 5.58 -1.20 24.31
CA PHE A 534 5.61 -0.49 25.58
C PHE A 534 4.55 0.61 25.65
N HIS A 535 3.93 0.73 26.83
CA HIS A 535 3.07 1.87 27.14
C HIS A 535 3.10 2.14 28.66
N GLY A 536 3.53 3.33 29.03
CA GLY A 536 3.84 3.63 30.43
C GLY A 536 4.91 2.68 30.98
N ASN A 537 4.67 2.09 32.14
CA ASN A 537 5.54 1.11 32.81
C ASN A 537 5.21 -0.36 32.44
N ARG A 538 4.47 -0.58 31.34
CA ARG A 538 4.04 -1.91 30.91
C ARG A 538 4.65 -2.30 29.57
N MET A 539 4.87 -3.61 29.43
CA MET A 539 5.30 -4.27 28.20
C MET A 539 4.25 -5.31 27.80
N TYR A 540 3.86 -5.26 26.53
CA TYR A 540 2.91 -6.21 25.94
C TYR A 540 3.64 -7.07 24.91
N ILE A 541 3.40 -8.38 24.94
CA ILE A 541 4.01 -9.35 24.04
C ILE A 541 2.91 -10.27 23.53
N ARG A 542 2.78 -10.41 22.23
CA ARG A 542 1.98 -11.47 21.62
C ARG A 542 2.84 -12.70 21.46
N GLY A 543 2.50 -13.77 22.15
CA GLY A 543 3.02 -15.09 21.87
C GLY A 543 2.22 -15.78 20.75
N LYS A 544 2.42 -17.08 20.59
CA LYS A 544 1.69 -17.88 19.61
C LYS A 544 0.18 -17.87 19.86
N ASP A 545 -0.22 -18.13 21.12
CA ASP A 545 -1.61 -18.33 21.50
C ASP A 545 -2.15 -17.26 22.46
N ASN A 546 -1.29 -16.47 23.07
CA ASN A 546 -1.67 -15.54 24.13
C ASN A 546 -1.06 -14.14 23.95
N LEU A 547 -1.75 -13.17 24.52
CA LEU A 547 -1.23 -11.82 24.80
C LEU A 547 -0.82 -11.73 26.26
N PHE A 548 0.40 -11.26 26.50
CA PHE A 548 1.00 -11.09 27.81
C PHE A 548 1.20 -9.63 28.15
N CYS A 549 1.05 -9.27 29.41
CA CYS A 549 1.42 -7.96 29.93
C CYS A 549 2.37 -8.14 31.10
N PHE A 550 3.49 -7.46 31.04
CA PHE A 550 4.50 -7.36 32.11
C PHE A 550 4.56 -5.93 32.63
N GLY A 551 4.99 -5.75 33.86
CA GLY A 551 5.14 -4.44 34.47
C GLY A 551 5.02 -4.43 35.99
N GLU A 552 4.59 -3.29 36.51
CA GLU A 552 4.27 -3.07 37.95
C GLU A 552 2.98 -2.29 38.11
#